data_ca6bc8795e37a08f8fe3e2d6d9802e80
#
_entry.id   ca6bc8795e37a08f8fe3e2d6d9802e80
#
_cell.length_a   1.000
_cell.length_b   1.000
_cell.length_c   1.000
_cell.angle_alpha   90.00
_cell.angle_beta   90.00
_cell.angle_gamma   90.00
#
_symmetry.space_group_name_H-M   'P 1'
#
loop_
_entity.id
_entity.type
_entity.pdbx_description
1 polymer ?
#
loop_
_entity_poly.entity_id
_entity_poly.type
_entity_poly.pdbx_seq_one_letter_code
_entity_poly.pdbx_strand_id
1 'polypeptide(L)'
;TRVADDCSFGVLVEVNSETDFVARDENFLGFVNKVVDAAFTGKQSDVAALMFGELEAAREALVQKIGENVGVRRIELIASDAGVVGSYVHSNNRIAVLVELMGGDQDLARDVAMHVAAVNPQVVSAADMPAELVAKEKEIFVAQAQDSGKPAEIIEKMIGGRIKKFLAEN
;
A
#
# COMPACT_ATOMS: atom_id res chain seq x y z
N THR A 1 -3.11 0.09 -10.51
CA THR A 1 -3.19 -1.37 -10.31
C THR A 1 -3.74 -2.06 -11.55
N ARG A 2 -3.41 -3.32 -11.70
CA ARG A 2 -4.04 -4.24 -12.65
C ARG A 2 -4.11 -5.64 -12.05
N VAL A 3 -5.27 -6.28 -12.19
CA VAL A 3 -5.50 -7.66 -11.71
C VAL A 3 -5.87 -8.52 -12.91
N ALA A 4 -5.42 -9.77 -12.92
CA ALA A 4 -5.76 -10.74 -13.94
C ALA A 4 -7.25 -11.08 -13.91
N ASP A 5 -7.83 -11.41 -15.08
CA ASP A 5 -9.27 -11.71 -15.20
C ASP A 5 -9.70 -12.91 -14.36
N ASP A 6 -8.78 -13.86 -14.13
CA ASP A 6 -8.97 -15.03 -13.27
C ASP A 6 -8.64 -14.75 -11.79
N CYS A 7 -8.30 -13.51 -11.45
CA CYS A 7 -7.91 -13.07 -10.11
C CYS A 7 -6.71 -13.83 -9.51
N SER A 8 -5.88 -14.49 -10.34
CA SER A 8 -4.72 -15.25 -9.88
C SER A 8 -3.52 -14.40 -9.51
N PHE A 9 -3.41 -13.19 -10.05
CA PHE A 9 -2.36 -12.24 -9.71
C PHE A 9 -2.75 -10.80 -10.00
N GLY A 10 -2.00 -9.86 -9.42
CA GLY A 10 -2.16 -8.45 -9.68
C GLY A 10 -0.87 -7.68 -9.45
N VAL A 11 -0.77 -6.50 -10.05
CA VAL A 11 0.32 -5.56 -9.88
C VAL A 11 -0.17 -4.21 -9.36
N LEU A 12 0.64 -3.59 -8.52
CA LEU A 12 0.48 -2.23 -8.04
C LEU A 12 1.74 -1.46 -8.35
N VAL A 13 1.60 -0.30 -8.99
CA VAL A 13 2.73 0.55 -9.41
C VAL A 13 2.58 1.92 -8.79
N GLU A 14 3.69 2.45 -8.26
CA GLU A 14 3.79 3.83 -7.79
C GLU A 14 4.68 4.63 -8.75
N VAL A 15 4.06 5.64 -9.38
CA VAL A 15 4.76 6.62 -10.24
C VAL A 15 4.56 8.00 -9.64
N ASN A 16 5.64 8.72 -9.42
CA ASN A 16 5.64 10.02 -8.77
C ASN A 16 5.95 11.15 -9.75
N SER A 17 5.32 12.31 -9.53
CA SER A 17 5.58 13.60 -10.13
C SER A 17 5.83 14.64 -9.04
N GLU A 18 6.29 15.83 -9.39
CA GLU A 18 6.56 16.89 -8.42
C GLU A 18 5.28 17.63 -7.99
N THR A 19 4.33 17.81 -8.90
CA THR A 19 3.08 18.52 -8.62
C THR A 19 1.85 17.65 -8.83
N ASP A 20 0.74 18.05 -8.18
CA ASP A 20 -0.55 17.42 -8.37
C ASP A 20 -1.23 17.77 -9.70
N PHE A 21 -0.76 18.82 -10.37
CA PHE A 21 -1.19 19.16 -11.74
C PHE A 21 -0.72 18.09 -12.71
N VAL A 22 0.58 17.74 -12.66
CA VAL A 22 1.16 16.68 -13.50
C VAL A 22 0.56 15.33 -13.18
N ALA A 23 0.28 15.03 -11.92
CA ALA A 23 -0.38 13.77 -11.54
C ALA A 23 -1.75 13.55 -12.18
N ARG A 24 -2.38 14.59 -12.74
CA ARG A 24 -3.66 14.55 -13.48
C ARG A 24 -3.50 14.74 -14.98
N ASP A 25 -2.30 15.02 -15.46
CA ASP A 25 -2.00 15.22 -16.88
C ASP A 25 -2.19 13.91 -17.67
N GLU A 26 -2.82 13.99 -18.84
CA GLU A 26 -3.12 12.81 -19.67
C GLU A 26 -1.85 12.11 -20.16
N ASN A 27 -0.75 12.84 -20.39
CA ASN A 27 0.52 12.24 -20.82
C ASN A 27 1.17 11.47 -19.67
N PHE A 28 1.09 12.03 -18.44
CA PHE A 28 1.54 11.33 -17.24
C PHE A 28 0.74 10.06 -17.00
N LEU A 29 -0.59 10.14 -17.03
CA LEU A 29 -1.48 8.97 -16.87
C LEU A 29 -1.27 7.93 -17.98
N GLY A 30 -1.02 8.38 -19.21
CA GLY A 30 -0.66 7.50 -20.33
C GLY A 30 0.66 6.75 -20.10
N PHE A 31 1.66 7.42 -19.52
CA PHE A 31 2.92 6.79 -19.12
C PHE A 31 2.70 5.78 -17.97
N VAL A 32 1.94 6.16 -16.94
CA VAL A 32 1.59 5.26 -15.83
C VAL A 32 0.95 3.97 -16.34
N ASN A 33 0.00 4.08 -17.26
CA ASN A 33 -0.66 2.90 -17.85
C ASN A 33 0.33 2.01 -18.60
N LYS A 34 1.28 2.57 -19.36
CA LYS A 34 2.32 1.79 -20.04
C LYS A 34 3.19 1.01 -19.06
N VAL A 35 3.56 1.64 -17.92
CA VAL A 35 4.36 0.98 -16.87
C VAL A 35 3.56 -0.15 -16.23
N VAL A 36 2.28 0.09 -15.89
CA VAL A 36 1.39 -0.93 -15.34
C VAL A 36 1.22 -2.10 -16.31
N ASP A 37 0.99 -1.82 -17.59
CA ASP A 37 0.80 -2.87 -18.60
C ASP A 37 2.07 -3.71 -18.81
N ALA A 38 3.23 -3.08 -18.81
CA ALA A 38 4.51 -3.78 -18.93
C ALA A 38 4.80 -4.63 -17.68
N ALA A 39 4.60 -4.10 -16.47
CA ALA A 39 4.76 -4.83 -15.22
C ALA A 39 3.81 -6.04 -15.15
N PHE A 40 2.56 -5.85 -15.54
CA PHE A 40 1.54 -6.91 -15.57
C PHE A 40 1.87 -7.99 -16.58
N THR A 41 2.18 -7.63 -17.82
CA THR A 41 2.46 -8.58 -18.91
C THR A 41 3.74 -9.37 -18.64
N GLY A 42 4.78 -8.70 -18.14
CA GLY A 42 6.05 -9.32 -17.78
C GLY A 42 6.06 -10.02 -16.42
N LYS A 43 5.00 -9.88 -15.61
CA LYS A 43 4.97 -10.28 -14.20
C LYS A 43 6.23 -9.77 -13.47
N GLN A 44 6.60 -8.53 -13.72
CA GLN A 44 7.85 -7.95 -13.27
C GLN A 44 7.62 -6.94 -12.14
N SER A 45 8.32 -7.14 -11.02
CA SER A 45 8.32 -6.23 -9.86
C SER A 45 9.64 -5.46 -9.69
N ASP A 46 10.70 -5.84 -10.41
CA ASP A 46 11.95 -5.09 -10.40
C ASP A 46 11.85 -3.86 -11.30
N VAL A 47 11.86 -2.68 -10.69
CA VAL A 47 11.77 -1.40 -11.38
C VAL A 47 12.93 -1.19 -12.36
N ALA A 48 14.17 -1.54 -11.97
CA ALA A 48 15.34 -1.32 -12.80
C ALA A 48 15.29 -2.19 -14.07
N ALA A 49 14.87 -3.45 -13.92
CA ALA A 49 14.72 -4.35 -15.05
C ALA A 49 13.57 -3.91 -15.97
N LEU A 50 12.43 -3.45 -15.40
CA LEU A 50 11.28 -3.00 -16.17
C LEU A 50 11.56 -1.71 -16.96
N MET A 51 12.23 -0.76 -16.31
CA MET A 51 12.49 0.58 -16.88
C MET A 51 13.65 0.59 -17.90
N PHE A 52 14.26 -0.57 -18.15
CA PHE A 52 15.33 -0.66 -19.15
C PHE A 52 14.77 -0.52 -20.58
N GLY A 53 15.35 0.39 -21.37
CA GLY A 53 15.03 0.55 -22.79
C GLY A 53 13.85 1.48 -23.08
N GLU A 54 12.77 0.98 -23.69
CA GLU A 54 11.68 1.80 -24.22
C GLU A 54 10.91 2.58 -23.15
N LEU A 55 10.71 2.01 -21.95
CA LEU A 55 10.00 2.70 -20.88
C LEU A 55 10.83 3.85 -20.30
N GLU A 56 12.14 3.68 -20.19
CA GLU A 56 13.02 4.77 -19.76
C GLU A 56 13.05 5.91 -20.80
N ALA A 57 13.16 5.58 -22.08
CA ALA A 57 13.07 6.57 -23.14
C ALA A 57 11.72 7.31 -23.13
N ALA A 58 10.63 6.60 -22.84
CA ALA A 58 9.30 7.23 -22.72
C ALA A 58 9.22 8.14 -21.48
N ARG A 59 9.83 7.75 -20.35
CA ARG A 59 9.92 8.58 -19.15
C ARG A 59 10.71 9.87 -19.42
N GLU A 60 11.87 9.76 -20.05
CA GLU A 60 12.71 10.93 -20.41
C GLU A 60 11.98 11.89 -21.34
N ALA A 61 11.31 11.37 -22.37
CA ALA A 61 10.51 12.19 -23.27
C ALA A 61 9.35 12.90 -22.54
N LEU A 62 8.73 12.22 -21.58
CA LEU A 62 7.68 12.80 -20.74
C LEU A 62 8.24 13.94 -19.87
N VAL A 63 9.37 13.73 -19.20
CA VAL A 63 10.04 14.75 -18.39
C VAL A 63 10.37 15.98 -19.22
N GLN A 64 10.91 15.80 -20.43
CA GLN A 64 11.19 16.92 -21.34
C GLN A 64 9.94 17.67 -21.75
N LYS A 65 8.83 16.96 -21.97
CA LYS A 65 7.56 17.56 -22.40
C LYS A 65 6.88 18.34 -21.29
N ILE A 66 6.90 17.82 -20.07
CA ILE A 66 6.17 18.37 -18.92
C ILE A 66 7.03 19.38 -18.15
N GLY A 67 8.34 19.19 -18.12
CA GLY A 67 9.28 20.06 -17.40
C GLY A 67 9.39 19.74 -15.91
N GLU A 68 8.83 18.60 -15.44
CA GLU A 68 8.94 18.11 -14.09
C GLU A 68 9.56 16.71 -14.05
N ASN A 69 10.22 16.38 -12.94
CA ASN A 69 10.73 15.04 -12.75
C ASN A 69 9.60 14.02 -12.56
N VAL A 70 9.73 12.89 -13.26
CA VAL A 70 8.80 11.74 -13.16
C VAL A 70 9.60 10.48 -12.90
N GLY A 71 9.19 9.68 -11.92
CA GLY A 71 9.90 8.47 -11.55
C GLY A 71 8.96 7.32 -11.18
N VAL A 72 9.28 6.11 -11.64
CA VAL A 72 8.69 4.88 -11.14
C VAL A 72 9.40 4.50 -9.87
N ARG A 73 8.70 4.52 -8.73
CA ARG A 73 9.32 4.32 -7.42
C ARG A 73 9.38 2.87 -7.02
N ARG A 74 8.26 2.16 -7.18
CA ARG A 74 8.15 0.75 -6.79
C ARG A 74 7.03 0.06 -7.54
N ILE A 75 7.15 -1.25 -7.61
CA ILE A 75 6.17 -2.16 -8.20
C ILE A 75 6.01 -3.33 -7.23
N GLU A 76 4.77 -3.62 -6.88
CA GLU A 76 4.43 -4.78 -6.08
C GLU A 76 3.63 -5.76 -6.95
N LEU A 77 3.90 -7.04 -6.79
CA LEU A 77 3.19 -8.12 -7.44
C LEU A 77 2.73 -9.11 -6.38
N ILE A 78 1.43 -9.39 -6.37
CA ILE A 78 0.84 -10.47 -5.58
C ILE A 78 0.35 -11.53 -6.55
N ALA A 79 0.70 -12.78 -6.31
CA ALA A 79 0.19 -13.94 -7.03
C ALA A 79 -0.31 -14.97 -6.04
N SER A 80 -1.42 -15.64 -6.38
CA SER A 80 -2.06 -16.64 -5.54
C SER A 80 -2.38 -17.88 -6.34
N ASP A 81 -2.05 -19.04 -5.79
CA ASP A 81 -2.37 -20.34 -6.39
C ASP A 81 -3.79 -20.83 -6.02
N ALA A 82 -4.35 -20.31 -4.93
CA ALA A 82 -5.63 -20.80 -4.39
C ALA A 82 -6.55 -19.69 -3.85
N GLY A 83 -6.07 -18.46 -3.80
CA GLY A 83 -6.81 -17.30 -3.32
C GLY A 83 -7.35 -16.44 -4.47
N VAL A 84 -7.92 -15.32 -4.08
CA VAL A 84 -8.46 -14.29 -4.98
C VAL A 84 -7.69 -13.00 -4.76
N VAL A 85 -7.03 -12.50 -5.80
CA VAL A 85 -6.37 -11.20 -5.79
C VAL A 85 -7.35 -10.13 -6.22
N GLY A 86 -7.48 -9.07 -5.40
CA GLY A 86 -8.31 -7.91 -5.70
C GLY A 86 -7.56 -6.60 -5.50
N SER A 87 -8.08 -5.54 -6.07
CA SER A 87 -7.48 -4.21 -5.94
C SER A 87 -8.50 -3.10 -5.80
N TYR A 88 -8.07 -2.02 -5.19
CA TYR A 88 -8.80 -0.76 -5.12
C TYR A 88 -7.87 0.42 -5.40
N VAL A 89 -8.30 1.34 -6.24
CA VAL A 89 -7.64 2.63 -6.46
C VAL A 89 -8.62 3.73 -6.07
N HIS A 90 -8.21 4.58 -5.15
CA HIS A 90 -9.03 5.71 -4.75
C HIS A 90 -9.13 6.76 -5.86
N SER A 91 -10.24 7.50 -5.90
CA SER A 91 -10.56 8.45 -6.98
C SER A 91 -9.51 9.53 -7.23
N ASN A 92 -8.67 9.84 -6.24
CA ASN A 92 -7.56 10.78 -6.37
C ASN A 92 -6.26 10.15 -6.93
N ASN A 93 -6.24 8.85 -7.22
CA ASN A 93 -5.08 8.07 -7.67
C ASN A 93 -3.84 8.10 -6.74
N ARG A 94 -4.00 8.54 -5.48
CA ARG A 94 -2.91 8.63 -4.49
C ARG A 94 -2.89 7.48 -3.50
N ILE A 95 -3.97 6.72 -3.43
CA ILE A 95 -4.11 5.54 -2.58
C ILE A 95 -4.51 4.39 -3.48
N ALA A 96 -3.73 3.33 -3.43
CA ALA A 96 -4.02 2.10 -4.12
C ALA A 96 -3.69 0.92 -3.22
N VAL A 97 -4.50 -0.12 -3.28
CA VAL A 97 -4.37 -1.32 -2.46
C VAL A 97 -4.48 -2.55 -3.35
N LEU A 98 -3.65 -3.52 -3.07
CA LEU A 98 -3.70 -4.85 -3.64
C LEU A 98 -3.80 -5.85 -2.48
N VAL A 99 -4.75 -6.78 -2.54
CA VAL A 99 -4.98 -7.79 -1.50
C VAL A 99 -5.07 -9.18 -2.11
N GLU A 100 -4.69 -10.17 -1.33
CA GLU A 100 -4.98 -11.57 -1.57
C GLU A 100 -5.91 -12.09 -0.47
N LEU A 101 -6.98 -12.76 -0.84
CA LEU A 101 -7.90 -13.43 0.07
C LEU A 101 -7.84 -14.94 -0.14
N MET A 102 -7.70 -15.69 0.95
CA MET A 102 -7.80 -17.16 0.94
C MET A 102 -9.28 -17.59 1.03
N GLY A 103 -10.04 -17.26 -0.01
CA GLY A 103 -11.48 -17.52 -0.12
C GLY A 103 -12.28 -16.26 -0.39
N GLY A 104 -13.56 -16.42 -0.73
CA GLY A 104 -14.40 -15.33 -1.21
C GLY A 104 -14.34 -15.18 -2.72
N ASP A 105 -14.81 -14.04 -3.19
CA ASP A 105 -14.86 -13.67 -4.61
C ASP A 105 -14.18 -12.33 -4.88
N GLN A 106 -14.19 -11.92 -6.12
CA GLN A 106 -13.58 -10.66 -6.56
C GLN A 106 -14.24 -9.43 -5.93
N ASP A 107 -15.54 -9.46 -5.71
CA ASP A 107 -16.26 -8.34 -5.11
C ASP A 107 -15.84 -8.18 -3.64
N LEU A 108 -15.74 -9.28 -2.90
CA LEU A 108 -15.25 -9.27 -1.53
C LEU A 108 -13.79 -8.78 -1.45
N ALA A 109 -12.92 -9.24 -2.35
CA ALA A 109 -11.52 -8.78 -2.39
C ALA A 109 -11.42 -7.28 -2.66
N ARG A 110 -12.24 -6.73 -3.54
CA ARG A 110 -12.33 -5.29 -3.79
C ARG A 110 -12.84 -4.53 -2.56
N ASP A 111 -13.86 -5.01 -1.89
CA ASP A 111 -14.42 -4.38 -0.69
C ASP A 111 -13.40 -4.37 0.46
N VAL A 112 -12.66 -5.47 0.65
CA VAL A 112 -11.55 -5.53 1.60
C VAL A 112 -10.45 -4.54 1.24
N ALA A 113 -10.04 -4.47 -0.05
CA ALA A 113 -9.04 -3.51 -0.51
C ALA A 113 -9.49 -2.05 -0.27
N MET A 114 -10.76 -1.74 -0.48
CA MET A 114 -11.34 -0.43 -0.20
C MET A 114 -11.32 -0.12 1.31
N HIS A 115 -11.63 -1.10 2.16
CA HIS A 115 -11.55 -0.95 3.61
C HIS A 115 -10.12 -0.73 4.08
N VAL A 116 -9.15 -1.49 3.55
CA VAL A 116 -7.71 -1.29 3.80
C VAL A 116 -7.27 0.12 3.41
N ALA A 117 -7.73 0.64 2.26
CA ALA A 117 -7.44 2.01 1.83
C ALA A 117 -7.96 3.07 2.81
N ALA A 118 -9.10 2.82 3.45
CA ALA A 118 -9.71 3.74 4.42
C ALA A 118 -9.06 3.69 5.80
N VAL A 119 -8.71 2.48 6.27
CA VAL A 119 -8.18 2.25 7.63
C VAL A 119 -6.66 2.42 7.67
N ASN A 120 -5.98 2.12 6.56
CA ASN A 120 -4.51 2.15 6.43
C ASN A 120 -3.80 1.32 7.52
N PRO A 121 -4.11 0.02 7.67
CA PRO A 121 -3.48 -0.83 8.68
C PRO A 121 -1.99 -0.99 8.39
N GLN A 122 -1.20 -1.15 9.44
CA GLN A 122 0.25 -1.34 9.30
C GLN A 122 0.61 -2.80 8.98
N VAL A 123 -0.23 -3.73 9.43
CA VAL A 123 -0.01 -5.18 9.29
C VAL A 123 -1.32 -5.90 9.02
N VAL A 124 -1.23 -7.15 8.56
CA VAL A 124 -2.42 -8.00 8.30
C VAL A 124 -3.01 -8.53 9.60
N SER A 125 -2.16 -8.89 10.56
CA SER A 125 -2.62 -9.40 11.86
C SER A 125 -1.79 -8.84 13.02
N ALA A 126 -2.35 -8.86 14.22
CA ALA A 126 -1.65 -8.43 15.42
C ALA A 126 -0.34 -9.21 15.68
N ALA A 127 -0.24 -10.45 15.18
CA ALA A 127 0.96 -11.27 15.29
C ALA A 127 2.12 -10.75 14.42
N ASP A 128 1.81 -10.02 13.35
CA ASP A 128 2.80 -9.46 12.41
C ASP A 128 3.33 -8.09 12.89
N MET A 129 2.72 -7.53 13.95
CA MET A 129 3.16 -6.25 14.48
C MET A 129 4.58 -6.33 15.04
N PRO A 130 5.53 -5.49 14.57
CA PRO A 130 6.89 -5.50 15.09
C PRO A 130 6.94 -5.29 16.61
N ALA A 131 7.62 -6.19 17.31
CA ALA A 131 7.71 -6.17 18.77
C ALA A 131 8.28 -4.86 19.31
N GLU A 132 9.19 -4.23 18.56
CA GLU A 132 9.77 -2.92 18.91
C GLU A 132 8.73 -1.80 18.91
N LEU A 133 7.77 -1.80 17.96
CA LEU A 133 6.69 -0.82 17.93
C LEU A 133 5.74 -1.01 19.12
N VAL A 134 5.39 -2.26 19.43
CA VAL A 134 4.56 -2.57 20.60
C VAL A 134 5.26 -2.14 21.89
N ALA A 135 6.56 -2.41 22.01
CA ALA A 135 7.34 -2.01 23.18
C ALA A 135 7.39 -0.48 23.33
N LYS A 136 7.63 0.24 22.26
CA LYS A 136 7.66 1.71 22.24
C LYS A 136 6.31 2.31 22.63
N GLU A 137 5.21 1.81 22.09
CA GLU A 137 3.86 2.26 22.45
C GLU A 137 3.56 1.95 23.93
N LYS A 138 4.00 0.78 24.42
CA LYS A 138 3.87 0.42 25.83
C LYS A 138 4.62 1.39 26.74
N GLU A 139 5.83 1.78 26.40
CA GLU A 139 6.61 2.78 27.16
C GLU A 139 5.88 4.13 27.22
N ILE A 140 5.30 4.59 26.11
CA ILE A 140 4.50 5.82 26.04
C ILE A 140 3.29 5.71 26.97
N PHE A 141 2.56 4.59 26.93
CA PHE A 141 1.38 4.38 27.77
C PHE A 141 1.75 4.28 29.26
N VAL A 142 2.89 3.67 29.59
CA VAL A 142 3.40 3.61 30.98
C VAL A 142 3.69 5.03 31.48
N ALA A 143 4.42 5.83 30.72
CA ALA A 143 4.71 7.23 31.10
C ALA A 143 3.44 8.04 31.33
N GLN A 144 2.48 7.98 30.41
CA GLN A 144 1.19 8.68 30.54
C GLN A 144 0.37 8.20 31.73
N ALA A 145 0.45 6.92 32.08
CA ALA A 145 -0.32 6.34 33.17
C ALA A 145 0.27 6.67 34.55
N GLN A 146 1.60 6.80 34.66
CA GLN A 146 2.28 7.20 35.90
C GLN A 146 1.83 8.58 36.37
N ASP A 147 1.60 9.51 35.45
CA ASP A 147 1.11 10.87 35.76
C ASP A 147 -0.36 10.89 36.23
N SER A 148 -1.08 9.78 36.10
CA SER A 148 -2.50 9.70 36.46
C SER A 148 -2.78 9.57 37.92
N GLY A 149 -1.78 9.29 38.77
CA GLY A 149 -1.92 9.10 40.22
C GLY A 149 -2.75 7.87 40.64
N LYS A 150 -3.02 6.92 39.70
CA LYS A 150 -3.83 5.73 39.99
C LYS A 150 -2.99 4.60 40.60
N PRO A 151 -3.62 3.67 41.35
CA PRO A 151 -2.96 2.48 41.85
C PRO A 151 -2.30 1.66 40.73
N ALA A 152 -1.14 1.04 41.01
CA ALA A 152 -0.35 0.30 40.06
C ALA A 152 -1.14 -0.81 39.33
N GLU A 153 -2.01 -1.53 40.03
CA GLU A 153 -2.87 -2.57 39.46
C GLU A 153 -3.87 -2.02 38.41
N ILE A 154 -4.39 -0.82 38.63
CA ILE A 154 -5.26 -0.14 37.66
C ILE A 154 -4.47 0.33 36.45
N ILE A 155 -3.27 0.86 36.68
CA ILE A 155 -2.34 1.28 35.61
C ILE A 155 -2.02 0.09 34.71
N GLU A 156 -1.69 -1.06 35.24
CA GLU A 156 -1.38 -2.27 34.46
C GLU A 156 -2.55 -2.71 33.57
N LYS A 157 -3.77 -2.73 34.10
CA LYS A 157 -4.99 -3.02 33.33
C LYS A 157 -5.23 -1.99 32.22
N MET A 158 -4.99 -0.72 32.50
CA MET A 158 -5.14 0.35 31.50
C MET A 158 -4.12 0.20 30.37
N ILE A 159 -2.86 -0.12 30.66
CA ILE A 159 -1.81 -0.35 29.67
C ILE A 159 -2.20 -1.54 28.79
N GLY A 160 -2.62 -2.67 29.38
CA GLY A 160 -3.08 -3.84 28.63
C GLY A 160 -4.24 -3.52 27.68
N GLY A 161 -5.23 -2.74 28.15
CA GLY A 161 -6.34 -2.30 27.33
C GLY A 161 -5.92 -1.41 26.15
N ARG A 162 -4.98 -0.48 26.40
CA ARG A 162 -4.46 0.42 25.35
C ARG A 162 -3.63 -0.33 24.30
N ILE A 163 -2.79 -1.28 24.71
CA ILE A 163 -2.04 -2.12 23.77
C ILE A 163 -2.99 -2.95 22.92
N LYS A 164 -4.04 -3.56 23.52
CA LYS A 164 -5.04 -4.29 22.76
C LYS A 164 -5.75 -3.40 21.75
N LYS A 165 -6.08 -2.16 22.13
CA LYS A 165 -6.69 -1.18 21.22
C LYS A 165 -5.72 -0.78 20.11
N PHE A 166 -4.45 -0.49 20.42
CA PHE A 166 -3.41 -0.19 19.44
C PHE A 166 -3.29 -1.30 18.38
N LEU A 167 -3.22 -2.56 18.80
CA LEU A 167 -3.15 -3.71 17.90
C LEU A 167 -4.43 -3.91 17.06
N ALA A 168 -5.57 -3.46 17.54
CA ALA A 168 -6.83 -3.56 16.80
C ALA A 168 -7.04 -2.43 15.78
N GLU A 169 -6.33 -1.31 15.95
CA GLU A 169 -6.45 -0.12 15.10
C GLU A 169 -5.33 -0.04 14.03
N ASN A 170 -4.31 -0.89 14.12
CA ASN A 170 -3.13 -0.91 13.26
C ASN A 170 -2.90 -2.28 12.61
#